data_d1816e57a16381ac6bf73083b728acd8
#
_entry.id   d1816e57a16381ac6bf73083b728acd8
#
_cell.length_a   1.000
_cell.length_b   1.000
_cell.length_c   1.000
_cell.angle_alpha   90.00
_cell.angle_beta   90.00
_cell.angle_gamma   90.00
#
_symmetry.space_group_name_H-M   'P 1'
#
loop_
_entity.id
_entity.type
_entity.pdbx_description
1 polymer ?
#
loop_
_entity_poly.entity_id
_entity_poly.type
_entity_poly.pdbx_seq_one_letter_code
_entity_poly.pdbx_strand_id
1 'polypeptide(L)'
;MSKKNKNNSIFVAVLVLVFAAYTIACGYLFYMQAARAEGQYFESDLPAHLSMAKDGWGYSLTAVFYRLFMLLPWFEIFVAAFLALFAGGTMAATYFGIRKFIGNRWSALGASVAANIVMPCFMKAVHYERYIGYQSPSVWHNSTYTVMKCLALLTLIFYLRFAHGYKKKIQWRDWILFTLFLTLSTATKTSFLLVFAPVAFAGLIVDLIRKVPVGRVLLFASAIIPSIAVVLLQEAVLFGGETGNGIVIDFGYNVYLRAQRPYFTMILSALFPVLIFLFNIGNVIRETLSDLKKKYFPRHTPFVLAWSMWAIGALELLFLKETGKRELDGNFLWGYDFCLFVLFVISVVYFMNNLRSVRFLKGSYAGHIAYASVLGAVLAYHMYCGLYFFLRLLGGTTYFMQG
;
A
#
# COMPACT_ATOMS: atom_id res chain seq x y z
N MET A 1 38.91 -9.49 -12.23
CA MET A 1 37.63 -9.56 -11.51
C MET A 1 37.06 -10.96 -11.67
N SER A 2 36.70 -11.67 -10.56
CA SER A 2 36.11 -12.98 -10.67
C SER A 2 34.68 -12.88 -11.32
N LYS A 3 34.24 -13.92 -12.03
CA LYS A 3 32.89 -14.01 -12.69
C LYS A 3 31.77 -13.68 -11.70
N LYS A 4 31.93 -14.03 -10.43
CA LYS A 4 30.98 -13.72 -9.34
C LYS A 4 30.89 -12.22 -9.05
N ASN A 5 32.03 -11.52 -9.05
CA ASN A 5 32.03 -10.05 -8.82
C ASN A 5 31.44 -9.29 -9.99
N LYS A 6 31.70 -9.72 -11.24
CA LYS A 6 31.10 -9.12 -12.44
C LYS A 6 29.56 -9.24 -12.43
N ASN A 7 29.00 -10.41 -12.11
CA ASN A 7 27.56 -10.60 -12.00
C ASN A 7 26.91 -9.79 -10.87
N ASN A 8 27.67 -9.52 -9.80
CA ASN A 8 27.17 -8.68 -8.71
C ASN A 8 27.11 -7.19 -9.12
N SER A 9 28.14 -6.70 -9.82
CA SER A 9 28.19 -5.32 -10.32
C SER A 9 27.10 -5.04 -11.35
N ILE A 10 26.85 -5.98 -12.28
CA ILE A 10 25.75 -5.86 -13.27
C ILE A 10 24.39 -5.78 -12.56
N PHE A 11 24.14 -6.63 -11.58
CA PHE A 11 22.88 -6.60 -10.85
C PHE A 11 22.67 -5.27 -10.12
N VAL A 12 23.69 -4.76 -9.43
CA VAL A 12 23.60 -3.46 -8.72
C VAL A 12 23.33 -2.33 -9.70
N ALA A 13 24.02 -2.31 -10.85
CA ALA A 13 23.79 -1.32 -11.89
C ALA A 13 22.34 -1.35 -12.39
N VAL A 14 21.78 -2.53 -12.69
CA VAL A 14 20.38 -2.68 -13.12
C VAL A 14 19.38 -2.27 -12.03
N LEU A 15 19.65 -2.64 -10.77
CA LEU A 15 18.83 -2.26 -9.63
C LEU A 15 18.74 -0.72 -9.51
N VAL A 16 19.91 -0.06 -9.55
CA VAL A 16 19.97 1.42 -9.48
C VAL A 16 19.27 2.05 -10.67
N LEU A 17 19.51 1.53 -11.89
CA LEU A 17 18.86 2.04 -13.09
C LEU A 17 17.34 1.95 -13.04
N VAL A 18 16.81 0.80 -12.61
CA VAL A 18 15.35 0.58 -12.52
C VAL A 18 14.73 1.53 -11.48
N PHE A 19 15.35 1.66 -10.30
CA PHE A 19 14.84 2.56 -9.26
C PHE A 19 14.94 4.02 -9.69
N ALA A 20 16.05 4.43 -10.28
CA ALA A 20 16.24 5.78 -10.79
C ALA A 20 15.23 6.11 -11.91
N ALA A 21 15.05 5.21 -12.88
CA ALA A 21 14.10 5.40 -13.98
C ALA A 21 12.66 5.58 -13.47
N TYR A 22 12.22 4.74 -12.53
CA TYR A 22 10.89 4.88 -11.93
C TYR A 22 10.76 6.18 -11.12
N THR A 23 11.76 6.52 -10.30
CA THR A 23 11.78 7.75 -9.49
C THR A 23 11.74 9.00 -10.38
N ILE A 24 12.54 9.03 -11.46
CA ILE A 24 12.57 10.14 -12.41
C ILE A 24 11.23 10.27 -13.16
N ALA A 25 10.64 9.16 -13.61
CA ALA A 25 9.34 9.16 -14.27
C ALA A 25 8.23 9.69 -13.34
N CYS A 26 8.22 9.26 -12.07
CA CYS A 26 7.31 9.80 -11.06
C CYS A 26 7.59 11.29 -10.79
N GLY A 27 8.86 11.70 -10.72
CA GLY A 27 9.25 13.10 -10.53
C GLY A 27 8.76 14.00 -11.68
N TYR A 28 8.92 13.55 -12.91
CA TYR A 28 8.36 14.26 -14.07
C TYR A 28 6.84 14.40 -13.95
N LEU A 29 6.13 13.30 -13.63
CA LEU A 29 4.68 13.33 -13.48
C LEU A 29 4.24 14.31 -12.39
N PHE A 30 4.84 14.24 -11.20
CA PHE A 30 4.50 15.14 -10.09
C PHE A 30 4.86 16.60 -10.35
N TYR A 31 5.96 16.85 -11.08
CA TYR A 31 6.29 18.21 -11.54
C TYR A 31 5.20 18.77 -12.46
N MET A 32 4.77 17.98 -13.45
CA MET A 32 3.72 18.39 -14.37
C MET A 32 2.38 18.60 -13.65
N GLN A 33 2.06 17.75 -12.66
CA GLN A 33 0.87 17.92 -11.82
C GLN A 33 0.93 19.17 -10.93
N ALA A 34 2.10 19.50 -10.38
CA ALA A 34 2.27 20.70 -9.55
C ALA A 34 2.27 22.01 -10.36
N ALA A 35 2.81 21.97 -11.59
CA ALA A 35 2.94 23.14 -12.46
C ALA A 35 1.68 23.47 -13.27
N ARG A 36 0.64 22.61 -13.23
CA ARG A 36 -0.60 22.79 -14.02
C ARG A 36 -1.78 23.14 -13.12
N ALA A 37 -2.68 23.95 -13.65
CA ALA A 37 -3.94 24.25 -13.00
C ALA A 37 -4.88 23.03 -13.04
N GLU A 38 -5.78 22.93 -12.06
CA GLU A 38 -6.86 21.94 -12.03
C GLU A 38 -7.69 21.96 -13.33
N GLY A 39 -8.15 20.78 -13.77
CA GLY A 39 -8.96 20.63 -14.97
C GLY A 39 -8.19 20.66 -16.30
N GLN A 40 -6.84 20.69 -16.28
CA GLN A 40 -5.96 20.64 -17.43
C GLN A 40 -5.28 19.28 -17.60
N TYR A 41 -4.43 19.16 -18.62
CA TYR A 41 -3.52 18.02 -18.75
C TYR A 41 -2.78 17.77 -17.43
N PHE A 42 -2.54 16.52 -17.08
CA PHE A 42 -1.93 16.07 -15.82
C PHE A 42 -2.78 16.35 -14.57
N GLU A 43 -4.10 16.39 -14.71
CA GLU A 43 -5.02 16.60 -13.60
C GLU A 43 -4.78 15.62 -12.46
N SER A 44 -4.79 16.13 -11.21
CA SER A 44 -4.54 15.37 -9.97
C SER A 44 -5.03 16.15 -8.76
N ASP A 45 -5.01 15.52 -7.59
CA ASP A 45 -5.32 16.18 -6.31
C ASP A 45 -4.20 17.14 -5.84
N LEU A 46 -3.02 17.12 -6.49
CA LEU A 46 -1.86 17.87 -6.03
C LEU A 46 -2.07 19.39 -6.01
N PRO A 47 -2.66 20.04 -7.06
CA PRO A 47 -2.96 21.47 -7.01
C PRO A 47 -3.87 21.85 -5.85
N ALA A 48 -4.93 21.06 -5.59
CA ALA A 48 -5.82 21.27 -4.46
C ALA A 48 -5.08 21.15 -3.11
N HIS A 49 -4.22 20.14 -2.95
CA HIS A 49 -3.41 19.98 -1.75
C HIS A 49 -2.40 21.14 -1.54
N LEU A 50 -1.85 21.70 -2.62
CA LEU A 50 -0.97 22.85 -2.58
C LEU A 50 -1.74 24.12 -2.17
N SER A 51 -2.93 24.36 -2.73
CA SER A 51 -3.82 25.45 -2.34
C SER A 51 -4.21 25.36 -0.87
N MET A 52 -4.68 24.19 -0.41
CA MET A 52 -5.01 23.97 1.00
C MET A 52 -3.81 24.25 1.93
N ALA A 53 -2.62 23.85 1.54
CA ALA A 53 -1.42 24.12 2.31
C ALA A 53 -1.13 25.63 2.40
N LYS A 54 -1.33 26.39 1.32
CA LYS A 54 -1.16 27.85 1.26
C LYS A 54 -2.17 28.57 2.18
N ASP A 55 -3.43 28.15 2.13
CA ASP A 55 -4.54 28.79 2.84
C ASP A 55 -4.58 28.48 4.35
N GLY A 56 -3.60 27.76 4.87
CA GLY A 56 -3.50 27.51 6.30
C GLY A 56 -4.08 26.15 6.76
N TRP A 57 -4.66 25.36 5.87
CA TRP A 57 -5.22 24.03 6.16
C TRP A 57 -4.14 22.95 6.28
N GLY A 58 -3.21 23.15 7.19
CA GLY A 58 -2.05 22.29 7.34
C GLY A 58 -2.22 21.21 8.39
N TYR A 59 -3.25 20.38 8.29
CA TYR A 59 -3.44 19.24 9.20
C TYR A 59 -2.57 18.03 8.86
N SER A 60 -1.99 17.95 7.67
CA SER A 60 -1.16 16.82 7.26
C SER A 60 0.33 17.17 7.24
N LEU A 61 1.18 16.17 7.49
CA LEU A 61 2.63 16.29 7.40
C LEU A 61 3.08 16.80 6.02
N THR A 62 2.42 16.36 4.95
CA THR A 62 2.72 16.83 3.59
C THR A 62 2.45 18.32 3.40
N ALA A 63 1.37 18.84 4.01
CA ALA A 63 1.08 20.29 3.94
C ALA A 63 2.15 21.13 4.62
N VAL A 64 2.76 20.65 5.72
CA VAL A 64 3.91 21.31 6.36
C VAL A 64 5.09 21.39 5.40
N PHE A 65 5.45 20.31 4.72
CA PHE A 65 6.52 20.31 3.73
C PHE A 65 6.21 21.20 2.54
N TYR A 66 4.97 21.21 2.04
CA TYR A 66 4.57 22.07 0.93
C TYR A 66 4.72 23.54 1.28
N ARG A 67 4.33 23.96 2.49
CA ARG A 67 4.57 25.33 2.97
C ARG A 67 6.05 25.70 3.01
N LEU A 68 6.90 24.79 3.50
CA LEU A 68 8.34 25.01 3.52
C LEU A 68 8.90 25.17 2.10
N PHE A 69 8.47 24.34 1.17
CA PHE A 69 8.92 24.43 -0.24
C PHE A 69 8.41 25.68 -0.92
N MET A 70 7.18 26.17 -0.63
CA MET A 70 6.64 27.43 -1.17
C MET A 70 7.43 28.67 -0.77
N LEU A 71 8.33 28.58 0.22
CA LEU A 71 9.28 29.64 0.55
C LEU A 71 10.44 29.71 -0.44
N LEU A 72 10.61 28.71 -1.30
CA LEU A 72 11.70 28.59 -2.26
C LEU A 72 11.23 28.95 -3.68
N PRO A 73 12.09 29.56 -4.52
CA PRO A 73 11.80 29.69 -5.95
C PRO A 73 11.69 28.30 -6.57
N TRP A 74 10.81 28.15 -7.60
CA TRP A 74 10.54 26.87 -8.29
C TRP A 74 10.12 25.75 -7.33
N PHE A 75 9.27 26.07 -6.37
CA PHE A 75 8.81 25.14 -5.32
C PHE A 75 8.22 23.85 -5.90
N GLU A 76 7.67 23.88 -7.12
CA GLU A 76 7.12 22.71 -7.82
C GLU A 76 8.19 21.62 -8.03
N ILE A 77 9.44 22.00 -8.26
CA ILE A 77 10.57 21.06 -8.39
C ILE A 77 10.81 20.36 -7.05
N PHE A 78 10.79 21.09 -5.94
CA PHE A 78 11.00 20.51 -4.60
C PHE A 78 9.84 19.60 -4.20
N VAL A 79 8.60 19.99 -4.49
CA VAL A 79 7.41 19.15 -4.29
C VAL A 79 7.51 17.88 -5.11
N ALA A 80 7.84 17.98 -6.39
CA ALA A 80 7.99 16.83 -7.29
C ALA A 80 9.11 15.89 -6.83
N ALA A 81 10.27 16.43 -6.47
CA ALA A 81 11.39 15.64 -5.95
C ALA A 81 11.03 14.92 -4.65
N PHE A 82 10.36 15.61 -3.73
CA PHE A 82 9.86 15.03 -2.48
C PHE A 82 8.92 13.84 -2.75
N LEU A 83 7.92 14.01 -3.59
CA LEU A 83 6.97 12.94 -3.92
C LEU A 83 7.63 11.79 -4.69
N ALA A 84 8.56 12.10 -5.61
CA ALA A 84 9.33 11.10 -6.35
C ALA A 84 10.18 10.23 -5.43
N LEU A 85 10.81 10.83 -4.40
CA LEU A 85 11.59 10.10 -3.40
C LEU A 85 10.71 9.12 -2.60
N PHE A 86 9.47 9.48 -2.27
CA PHE A 86 8.55 8.56 -1.60
C PHE A 86 8.02 7.46 -2.54
N ALA A 87 7.75 7.78 -3.81
CA ALA A 87 7.37 6.78 -4.81
C ALA A 87 8.51 5.77 -5.07
N GLY A 88 9.72 6.25 -5.33
CA GLY A 88 10.92 5.42 -5.48
C GLY A 88 11.28 4.67 -4.19
N GLY A 89 11.12 5.33 -3.03
CA GLY A 89 11.27 4.75 -1.71
C GLY A 89 10.31 3.57 -1.46
N THR A 90 9.06 3.66 -1.93
CA THR A 90 8.10 2.56 -1.87
C THR A 90 8.60 1.35 -2.67
N MET A 91 9.09 1.57 -3.89
CA MET A 91 9.64 0.48 -4.73
C MET A 91 10.88 -0.14 -4.06
N ALA A 92 11.79 0.67 -3.53
CA ALA A 92 12.97 0.18 -2.82
C ALA A 92 12.59 -0.59 -1.55
N ALA A 93 11.70 -0.06 -0.72
CA ALA A 93 11.20 -0.74 0.49
C ALA A 93 10.51 -2.07 0.15
N THR A 94 9.73 -2.11 -0.93
CA THR A 94 9.14 -3.35 -1.45
C THR A 94 10.23 -4.37 -1.78
N TYR A 95 11.24 -3.98 -2.57
CA TYR A 95 12.35 -4.86 -2.94
C TYR A 95 13.07 -5.43 -1.72
N PHE A 96 13.51 -4.57 -0.79
CA PHE A 96 14.24 -5.01 0.39
C PHE A 96 13.37 -5.83 1.36
N GLY A 97 12.08 -5.51 1.45
CA GLY A 97 11.12 -6.25 2.25
C GLY A 97 10.90 -7.68 1.77
N ILE A 98 10.70 -7.87 0.45
CA ILE A 98 10.39 -9.19 -0.13
C ILE A 98 11.62 -10.04 -0.46
N ARG A 99 12.80 -9.44 -0.60
CA ARG A 99 14.02 -10.14 -0.99
C ARG A 99 14.35 -11.34 -0.11
N LYS A 100 14.07 -11.24 1.20
CA LYS A 100 14.31 -12.33 2.16
C LYS A 100 13.40 -13.53 1.92
N PHE A 101 12.21 -13.30 1.40
CA PHE A 101 11.21 -14.34 1.16
C PHE A 101 11.38 -14.99 -0.21
N ILE A 102 11.84 -14.25 -1.21
CA ILE A 102 11.99 -14.75 -2.60
C ILE A 102 13.34 -15.44 -2.81
N GLY A 103 14.38 -15.09 -2.07
CA GLY A 103 15.73 -15.70 -2.13
C GLY A 103 16.53 -15.36 -3.39
N ASN A 104 15.93 -15.10 -4.55
CA ASN A 104 16.60 -14.68 -5.78
C ASN A 104 16.44 -13.18 -5.99
N ARG A 105 17.57 -12.48 -6.12
CA ARG A 105 17.59 -11.01 -6.24
C ARG A 105 16.93 -10.46 -7.50
N TRP A 106 17.03 -11.15 -8.64
CA TRP A 106 16.39 -10.75 -9.89
C TRP A 106 14.86 -10.93 -9.83
N SER A 107 14.43 -12.05 -9.28
CA SER A 107 13.01 -12.30 -9.05
C SER A 107 12.41 -11.32 -8.05
N ALA A 108 13.16 -10.92 -7.00
CA ALA A 108 12.72 -9.90 -6.05
C ALA A 108 12.61 -8.52 -6.71
N LEU A 109 13.55 -8.17 -7.61
CA LEU A 109 13.47 -6.92 -8.37
C LEU A 109 12.24 -6.93 -9.29
N GLY A 110 12.03 -7.99 -10.08
CA GLY A 110 10.84 -8.10 -10.93
C GLY A 110 9.53 -8.06 -10.14
N ALA A 111 9.47 -8.73 -8.98
CA ALA A 111 8.33 -8.69 -8.08
C ALA A 111 8.07 -7.29 -7.49
N SER A 112 9.13 -6.55 -7.16
CA SER A 112 9.01 -5.16 -6.68
C SER A 112 8.46 -4.23 -7.76
N VAL A 113 8.97 -4.34 -9.00
CA VAL A 113 8.46 -3.58 -10.14
C VAL A 113 6.99 -3.92 -10.40
N ALA A 114 6.66 -5.22 -10.47
CA ALA A 114 5.29 -5.66 -10.67
C ALA A 114 4.34 -5.05 -9.62
N ALA A 115 4.63 -5.21 -8.33
CA ALA A 115 3.78 -4.73 -7.24
C ALA A 115 3.58 -3.20 -7.26
N ASN A 116 4.53 -2.42 -7.77
CA ASN A 116 4.43 -0.95 -7.83
C ASN A 116 3.80 -0.40 -9.12
N ILE A 117 3.53 -1.29 -10.10
CA ILE A 117 2.94 -0.88 -11.39
C ILE A 117 1.53 -1.47 -11.58
N VAL A 118 1.21 -2.63 -10.95
CA VAL A 118 -0.09 -3.29 -11.16
C VAL A 118 -1.27 -2.37 -10.90
N MET A 119 -2.31 -2.52 -11.72
CA MET A 119 -3.62 -1.88 -11.57
C MET A 119 -4.74 -2.92 -11.75
N PRO A 120 -5.99 -2.57 -11.47
CA PRO A 120 -7.15 -3.43 -11.68
C PRO A 120 -7.18 -4.01 -13.10
N CYS A 121 -7.69 -5.23 -13.24
CA CYS A 121 -8.02 -5.79 -14.54
C CYS A 121 -9.16 -4.97 -15.15
N PHE A 122 -8.85 -4.12 -16.12
CA PHE A 122 -9.84 -3.29 -16.76
C PHE A 122 -10.74 -4.11 -17.71
N MET A 123 -12.06 -3.94 -17.55
CA MET A 123 -13.07 -4.50 -18.46
C MET A 123 -14.13 -3.44 -18.76
N LYS A 124 -14.17 -2.94 -20.00
CA LYS A 124 -15.13 -1.91 -20.43
C LYS A 124 -16.60 -2.31 -20.19
N ALA A 125 -16.91 -3.60 -20.28
CA ALA A 125 -18.26 -4.12 -20.00
C ALA A 125 -18.64 -4.02 -18.50
N VAL A 126 -17.68 -3.85 -17.60
CA VAL A 126 -17.91 -3.71 -16.16
C VAL A 126 -17.96 -2.23 -15.77
N HIS A 127 -17.02 -1.44 -16.27
CA HIS A 127 -16.96 -0.01 -16.03
C HIS A 127 -16.18 0.69 -17.14
N TYR A 128 -16.62 1.89 -17.54
CA TYR A 128 -16.08 2.59 -18.72
C TYR A 128 -14.77 3.33 -18.45
N GLU A 129 -14.48 3.70 -17.20
CA GLU A 129 -13.22 4.34 -16.83
C GLU A 129 -12.19 3.30 -16.36
N ARG A 130 -10.89 3.61 -16.58
CA ARG A 130 -9.81 2.68 -16.25
C ARG A 130 -9.35 2.75 -14.79
N TYR A 131 -9.62 3.85 -14.11
CA TYR A 131 -9.21 4.06 -12.73
C TYR A 131 -10.41 4.35 -11.82
N ILE A 132 -11.17 5.42 -12.08
CA ILE A 132 -12.36 5.75 -11.28
C ILE A 132 -13.33 4.57 -11.31
N GLY A 133 -13.90 4.23 -10.15
CA GLY A 133 -14.79 3.09 -9.99
C GLY A 133 -14.10 1.76 -9.70
N TYR A 134 -12.79 1.65 -9.94
CA TYR A 134 -11.96 0.56 -9.47
C TYR A 134 -11.22 0.95 -8.18
N GLN A 135 -10.78 -0.04 -7.42
CA GLN A 135 -9.85 0.13 -6.30
C GLN A 135 -8.44 -0.22 -6.80
N SER A 136 -7.47 0.66 -6.59
CA SER A 136 -6.17 0.51 -7.23
C SER A 136 -5.01 0.33 -6.26
N PRO A 137 -4.16 -0.70 -6.44
CA PRO A 137 -2.92 -0.85 -5.68
C PRO A 137 -1.87 0.21 -6.02
N SER A 138 -2.00 0.86 -7.19
CA SER A 138 -1.08 1.93 -7.64
C SER A 138 -1.85 3.23 -7.90
N VAL A 139 -1.43 4.29 -7.22
CA VAL A 139 -2.04 5.62 -7.24
C VAL A 139 -0.96 6.65 -7.46
N TRP A 140 -1.11 7.54 -8.46
CA TRP A 140 -0.12 8.56 -8.81
C TRP A 140 -0.70 10.00 -8.84
N HIS A 141 -1.99 10.16 -8.55
CA HIS A 141 -2.64 11.48 -8.54
C HIS A 141 -2.82 12.07 -7.14
N ASN A 142 -2.78 11.24 -6.09
CA ASN A 142 -2.96 11.71 -4.70
C ASN A 142 -1.61 11.77 -3.96
N SER A 143 -1.14 12.98 -3.71
CA SER A 143 0.18 13.23 -3.13
C SER A 143 0.31 12.78 -1.67
N THR A 144 -0.74 12.97 -0.86
CA THR A 144 -0.74 12.52 0.54
C THR A 144 -0.71 10.99 0.62
N TYR A 145 -1.43 10.31 -0.27
CA TYR A 145 -1.39 8.85 -0.39
C TYR A 145 0.01 8.34 -0.76
N THR A 146 0.71 8.99 -1.71
CA THR A 146 2.06 8.61 -2.12
C THR A 146 3.04 8.59 -0.95
N VAL A 147 3.01 9.63 -0.11
CA VAL A 147 3.87 9.71 1.08
C VAL A 147 3.44 8.69 2.14
N MET A 148 2.14 8.62 2.43
CA MET A 148 1.58 7.65 3.38
C MET A 148 1.93 6.20 2.99
N LYS A 149 1.81 5.82 1.72
CA LYS A 149 2.09 4.47 1.21
C LYS A 149 3.51 4.01 1.53
N CYS A 150 4.50 4.89 1.33
CA CYS A 150 5.90 4.58 1.66
C CYS A 150 6.10 4.39 3.16
N LEU A 151 5.62 5.33 3.97
CA LEU A 151 5.75 5.31 5.42
C LEU A 151 5.01 4.13 6.05
N ALA A 152 3.81 3.83 5.56
CA ALA A 152 3.02 2.67 5.98
C ALA A 152 3.70 1.34 5.65
N LEU A 153 4.32 1.22 4.47
CA LEU A 153 5.11 0.02 4.13
C LEU A 153 6.31 -0.16 5.05
N LEU A 154 7.04 0.93 5.37
CA LEU A 154 8.12 0.89 6.35
C LEU A 154 7.60 0.52 7.74
N THR A 155 6.44 1.04 8.13
CA THR A 155 5.76 0.64 9.37
C THR A 155 5.53 -0.86 9.41
N LEU A 156 4.97 -1.47 8.36
CA LEU A 156 4.73 -2.92 8.31
C LEU A 156 6.02 -3.73 8.38
N ILE A 157 7.10 -3.28 7.73
CA ILE A 157 8.41 -3.94 7.80
C ILE A 157 8.94 -3.95 9.24
N PHE A 158 8.90 -2.82 9.95
CA PHE A 158 9.40 -2.72 11.32
C PHE A 158 8.43 -3.35 12.33
N TYR A 159 7.12 -3.28 12.11
CA TYR A 159 6.12 -4.03 12.87
C TYR A 159 6.41 -5.54 12.85
N LEU A 160 6.58 -6.13 11.67
CA LEU A 160 6.85 -7.56 11.52
C LEU A 160 8.19 -7.96 12.15
N ARG A 161 9.22 -7.11 12.05
CA ARG A 161 10.52 -7.35 12.70
C ARG A 161 10.39 -7.32 14.21
N PHE A 162 9.72 -6.30 14.76
CA PHE A 162 9.50 -6.18 16.20
C PHE A 162 8.62 -7.31 16.72
N ALA A 163 7.49 -7.60 16.06
CA ALA A 163 6.57 -8.68 16.43
C ALA A 163 7.24 -10.06 16.45
N HIS A 164 8.21 -10.31 15.57
CA HIS A 164 8.97 -11.57 15.55
C HIS A 164 9.83 -11.76 16.80
N GLY A 165 10.38 -10.67 17.34
CA GLY A 165 11.40 -10.73 18.42
C GLY A 165 10.93 -10.38 19.82
N TYR A 166 9.92 -9.51 19.97
CA TYR A 166 9.59 -8.84 21.25
C TYR A 166 9.20 -9.80 22.38
N LYS A 167 8.71 -10.99 22.05
CA LYS A 167 8.36 -12.03 23.04
C LYS A 167 9.56 -12.58 23.78
N LYS A 168 10.73 -12.53 23.18
CA LYS A 168 11.99 -13.03 23.77
C LYS A 168 12.87 -11.88 24.27
N LYS A 169 13.12 -10.89 23.42
CA LYS A 169 13.98 -9.74 23.70
C LYS A 169 13.40 -8.50 23.01
N ILE A 170 13.34 -7.40 23.74
CA ILE A 170 12.93 -6.11 23.18
C ILE A 170 14.08 -5.58 22.33
N GLN A 171 13.77 -5.33 21.06
CA GLN A 171 14.67 -4.68 20.10
C GLN A 171 14.24 -3.21 19.97
N TRP A 172 14.79 -2.34 20.81
CA TRP A 172 14.42 -0.94 20.89
C TRP A 172 14.46 -0.20 19.54
N ARG A 173 15.48 -0.51 18.73
CA ARG A 173 15.58 0.06 17.38
C ARG A 173 14.33 -0.22 16.54
N ASP A 174 13.88 -1.46 16.49
CA ASP A 174 12.72 -1.86 15.69
C ASP A 174 11.42 -1.30 16.27
N TRP A 175 11.31 -1.18 17.62
CA TRP A 175 10.19 -0.51 18.27
C TRP A 175 10.15 0.98 17.96
N ILE A 176 11.29 1.69 18.06
CA ILE A 176 11.39 3.13 17.77
C ILE A 176 11.04 3.39 16.30
N LEU A 177 11.61 2.62 15.37
CA LEU A 177 11.35 2.80 13.94
C LEU A 177 9.90 2.45 13.58
N PHE A 178 9.32 1.42 14.21
CA PHE A 178 7.91 1.10 14.05
C PHE A 178 7.02 2.27 14.53
N THR A 179 7.24 2.77 15.74
CA THR A 179 6.52 3.92 16.32
C THR A 179 6.67 5.16 15.43
N LEU A 180 7.90 5.49 15.03
CA LEU A 180 8.20 6.65 14.20
C LEU A 180 7.45 6.61 12.85
N PHE A 181 7.59 5.51 12.10
CA PHE A 181 6.95 5.40 10.79
C PHE A 181 5.43 5.30 10.88
N LEU A 182 4.88 4.67 11.91
CA LEU A 182 3.45 4.66 12.17
C LEU A 182 2.94 6.08 12.41
N THR A 183 3.61 6.84 13.27
CA THR A 183 3.25 8.23 13.58
C THR A 183 3.36 9.15 12.36
N LEU A 184 4.44 9.06 11.59
CA LEU A 184 4.63 9.86 10.37
C LEU A 184 3.60 9.49 9.29
N SER A 185 3.28 8.20 9.12
CA SER A 185 2.24 7.74 8.20
C SER A 185 0.88 8.31 8.60
N THR A 186 0.53 8.24 9.89
CA THR A 186 -0.71 8.80 10.44
C THR A 186 -0.76 10.32 10.29
N ALA A 187 0.34 11.02 10.56
CA ALA A 187 0.44 12.47 10.38
C ALA A 187 0.28 12.91 8.91
N THR A 188 0.61 12.03 7.97
CA THR A 188 0.39 12.26 6.54
C THR A 188 -1.06 12.00 6.15
N LYS A 189 -1.60 10.84 6.51
CA LYS A 189 -2.97 10.39 6.22
C LYS A 189 -3.36 9.27 7.18
N THR A 190 -4.47 9.40 7.89
CA THR A 190 -4.92 8.46 8.93
C THR A 190 -5.39 7.10 8.39
N SER A 191 -5.69 7.02 7.09
CA SER A 191 -6.30 5.85 6.45
C SER A 191 -5.54 4.53 6.69
N PHE A 192 -4.19 4.58 6.79
CA PHE A 192 -3.41 3.38 7.12
C PHE A 192 -3.64 2.95 8.58
N LEU A 193 -3.67 3.89 9.53
CA LEU A 193 -3.87 3.57 10.94
C LEU A 193 -5.21 2.88 11.15
N LEU A 194 -6.27 3.34 10.48
CA LEU A 194 -7.62 2.79 10.62
C LEU A 194 -7.67 1.30 10.25
N VAL A 195 -7.07 0.91 9.15
CA VAL A 195 -7.03 -0.51 8.72
C VAL A 195 -6.01 -1.35 9.48
N PHE A 196 -4.94 -0.75 9.99
CA PHE A 196 -3.86 -1.47 10.67
C PHE A 196 -4.14 -1.71 12.16
N ALA A 197 -4.64 -0.69 12.88
CA ALA A 197 -4.80 -0.74 14.33
C ALA A 197 -5.72 -1.87 14.83
N PRO A 198 -6.91 -2.13 14.22
CA PRO A 198 -7.76 -3.24 14.63
C PRO A 198 -7.08 -4.60 14.49
N VAL A 199 -6.32 -4.80 13.40
CA VAL A 199 -5.61 -6.07 13.16
C VAL A 199 -4.44 -6.25 14.12
N ALA A 200 -3.68 -5.19 14.36
CA ALA A 200 -2.58 -5.22 15.33
C ALA A 200 -3.12 -5.49 16.75
N PHE A 201 -4.22 -4.84 17.13
CA PHE A 201 -4.88 -5.07 18.42
C PHE A 201 -5.36 -6.52 18.59
N ALA A 202 -6.02 -7.09 17.55
CA ALA A 202 -6.41 -8.50 17.56
C ALA A 202 -5.19 -9.43 17.74
N GLY A 203 -4.07 -9.11 17.09
CA GLY A 203 -2.80 -9.83 17.28
C GLY A 203 -2.28 -9.79 18.73
N LEU A 204 -2.39 -8.63 19.40
CA LEU A 204 -2.00 -8.46 20.80
C LEU A 204 -2.91 -9.25 21.74
N ILE A 205 -4.23 -9.33 21.46
CA ILE A 205 -5.17 -10.19 22.22
C ILE A 205 -4.75 -11.66 22.09
N VAL A 206 -4.43 -12.12 20.87
CA VAL A 206 -3.93 -13.50 20.66
C VAL A 206 -2.66 -13.74 21.49
N ASP A 207 -1.76 -12.76 21.56
CA ASP A 207 -0.54 -12.90 22.35
C ASP A 207 -0.81 -12.93 23.87
N LEU A 208 -1.78 -12.18 24.38
CA LEU A 208 -2.24 -12.30 25.78
C LEU A 208 -2.83 -13.68 26.08
N ILE A 209 -3.69 -14.22 25.19
CA ILE A 209 -4.24 -15.59 25.31
C ILE A 209 -3.10 -16.62 25.32
N ARG A 210 -2.03 -16.39 24.56
CA ARG A 210 -0.82 -17.23 24.53
C ARG A 210 0.10 -17.02 25.73
N LYS A 211 -0.32 -16.24 26.72
CA LYS A 211 0.42 -15.95 27.95
C LYS A 211 1.76 -15.24 27.73
N VAL A 212 1.82 -14.39 26.71
CA VAL A 212 2.95 -13.43 26.58
C VAL A 212 2.87 -12.45 27.76
N PRO A 213 3.99 -12.12 28.43
CA PRO A 213 3.98 -11.21 29.58
C PRO A 213 3.28 -9.88 29.25
N VAL A 214 2.31 -9.49 30.06
CA VAL A 214 1.46 -8.30 29.87
C VAL A 214 2.31 -7.04 29.64
N GLY A 215 3.37 -6.85 30.43
CA GLY A 215 4.25 -5.68 30.25
C GLY A 215 4.89 -5.60 28.85
N ARG A 216 5.17 -6.73 28.19
CA ARG A 216 5.67 -6.74 26.81
C ARG A 216 4.58 -6.41 25.80
N VAL A 217 3.35 -6.89 26.03
CA VAL A 217 2.20 -6.57 25.20
C VAL A 217 1.85 -5.09 25.31
N LEU A 218 1.86 -4.53 26.53
CA LEU A 218 1.65 -3.10 26.77
C LEU A 218 2.74 -2.25 26.13
N LEU A 219 4.02 -2.66 26.21
CA LEU A 219 5.10 -1.98 25.49
C LEU A 219 4.88 -2.01 23.98
N PHE A 220 4.42 -3.14 23.42
CA PHE A 220 4.11 -3.17 22.00
C PHE A 220 2.94 -2.24 21.67
N ALA A 221 1.86 -2.29 22.44
CA ALA A 221 0.70 -1.42 22.27
C ALA A 221 1.05 0.07 22.39
N SER A 222 2.00 0.44 23.27
CA SER A 222 2.37 1.84 23.47
C SER A 222 2.94 2.53 22.22
N ALA A 223 3.40 1.77 21.23
CA ALA A 223 3.86 2.33 19.95
C ALA A 223 2.77 3.10 19.18
N ILE A 224 1.47 2.85 19.46
CA ILE A 224 0.35 3.54 18.82
C ILE A 224 0.07 4.92 19.45
N ILE A 225 0.51 5.17 20.68
CA ILE A 225 0.14 6.37 21.46
C ILE A 225 0.44 7.68 20.70
N PRO A 226 1.63 7.88 20.11
CA PRO A 226 1.90 9.09 19.34
C PRO A 226 0.97 9.25 18.12
N SER A 227 0.59 8.13 17.48
CA SER A 227 -0.35 8.17 16.37
C SER A 227 -1.76 8.57 16.81
N ILE A 228 -2.21 8.11 17.98
CA ILE A 228 -3.50 8.54 18.57
C ILE A 228 -3.48 10.05 18.83
N ALA A 229 -2.40 10.56 19.43
CA ALA A 229 -2.26 12.01 19.67
C ALA A 229 -2.34 12.82 18.34
N VAL A 230 -1.72 12.32 17.27
CA VAL A 230 -1.81 12.94 15.94
C VAL A 230 -3.24 12.92 15.41
N VAL A 231 -3.97 11.80 15.54
CA VAL A 231 -5.39 11.72 15.11
C VAL A 231 -6.23 12.74 15.84
N LEU A 232 -6.10 12.84 17.17
CA LEU A 232 -6.87 13.80 17.98
C LEU A 232 -6.56 15.25 17.58
N LEU A 233 -5.31 15.57 17.27
CA LEU A 233 -4.93 16.88 16.77
C LEU A 233 -5.53 17.17 15.39
N GLN A 234 -5.50 16.19 14.49
CA GLN A 234 -6.08 16.33 13.14
C GLN A 234 -7.61 16.45 13.21
N GLU A 235 -8.27 15.68 14.07
CA GLU A 235 -9.71 15.76 14.30
C GLU A 235 -10.11 17.16 14.79
N ALA A 236 -9.41 17.68 15.78
CA ALA A 236 -9.67 19.02 16.31
C ALA A 236 -9.56 20.12 15.23
N VAL A 237 -8.61 19.99 14.27
CA VAL A 237 -8.46 20.93 13.16
C VAL A 237 -9.52 20.74 12.09
N LEU A 238 -9.88 19.48 11.76
CA LEU A 238 -10.81 19.19 10.67
C LEU A 238 -12.28 19.37 11.04
N PHE A 239 -12.65 19.07 12.29
CA PHE A 239 -14.04 19.02 12.74
C PHE A 239 -14.35 20.04 13.86
N GLY A 240 -13.33 20.69 14.46
CA GLY A 240 -13.49 21.55 15.63
C GLY A 240 -14.22 22.87 15.41
N GLY A 241 -14.60 23.22 14.17
CA GLY A 241 -15.28 24.48 13.85
C GLY A 241 -16.52 24.34 12.94
N GLU A 242 -16.85 23.14 12.46
CA GLU A 242 -17.89 22.94 11.47
C GLU A 242 -18.99 22.00 11.97
N THR A 243 -20.23 22.47 12.01
CA THR A 243 -21.41 21.63 12.24
C THR A 243 -21.75 20.85 10.97
N GLY A 244 -22.02 19.54 11.10
CA GLY A 244 -22.47 18.69 9.99
C GLY A 244 -21.43 17.78 9.36
N ASN A 245 -20.15 17.95 9.68
CA ASN A 245 -19.12 16.99 9.30
C ASN A 245 -19.08 15.80 10.29
N GLY A 246 -19.00 14.59 9.79
CA GLY A 246 -18.96 13.39 10.62
C GLY A 246 -18.76 12.12 9.79
N ILE A 247 -18.85 10.97 10.48
CA ILE A 247 -18.81 9.65 9.86
C ILE A 247 -20.11 8.93 10.21
N VAL A 248 -20.76 8.38 9.19
CA VAL A 248 -22.02 7.62 9.32
C VAL A 248 -21.86 6.24 8.66
N ILE A 249 -22.75 5.32 9.05
CA ILE A 249 -22.86 4.01 8.39
C ILE A 249 -23.81 4.18 7.21
N ASP A 250 -23.29 3.92 5.99
CA ASP A 250 -24.06 3.94 4.75
C ASP A 250 -23.52 2.87 3.80
N PHE A 251 -24.22 1.75 3.69
CA PHE A 251 -23.74 0.58 2.97
C PHE A 251 -23.60 0.84 1.47
N GLY A 252 -22.39 0.65 0.98
CA GLY A 252 -22.06 0.69 -0.44
C GLY A 252 -21.90 2.09 -1.02
N TYR A 253 -22.14 3.18 -0.27
CA TYR A 253 -22.09 4.53 -0.79
C TYR A 253 -20.82 4.83 -1.61
N ASN A 254 -19.65 4.59 -1.03
CA ASN A 254 -18.36 4.92 -1.67
C ASN A 254 -18.12 4.17 -2.98
N VAL A 255 -18.63 2.95 -3.11
CA VAL A 255 -18.44 2.13 -4.31
C VAL A 255 -19.52 2.36 -5.34
N TYR A 256 -20.79 2.53 -4.93
CA TYR A 256 -21.92 2.82 -5.84
C TYR A 256 -21.82 4.22 -6.46
N LEU A 257 -21.28 5.19 -5.72
CA LEU A 257 -21.09 6.55 -6.24
C LEU A 257 -20.18 6.59 -7.47
N ARG A 258 -19.19 5.67 -7.55
CA ARG A 258 -18.09 5.75 -8.53
C ARG A 258 -18.11 4.67 -9.60
N ALA A 259 -18.81 3.55 -9.37
CA ALA A 259 -18.75 2.39 -10.27
C ALA A 259 -20.12 1.97 -10.77
N GLN A 260 -20.22 1.63 -12.08
CA GLN A 260 -21.45 1.08 -12.66
C GLN A 260 -21.79 -0.30 -12.09
N ARG A 261 -20.74 -1.13 -11.84
CA ARG A 261 -20.87 -2.50 -11.30
C ARG A 261 -19.85 -2.69 -10.18
N PRO A 262 -20.09 -2.11 -8.98
CA PRO A 262 -19.08 -1.97 -7.92
C PRO A 262 -18.49 -3.30 -7.44
N TYR A 263 -19.29 -4.35 -7.27
CA TYR A 263 -18.78 -5.64 -6.80
C TYR A 263 -17.87 -6.31 -7.84
N PHE A 264 -18.17 -6.16 -9.12
CA PHE A 264 -17.30 -6.66 -10.19
C PHE A 264 -16.00 -5.87 -10.28
N THR A 265 -16.03 -4.54 -10.10
CA THR A 265 -14.79 -3.75 -10.06
C THR A 265 -13.91 -4.14 -8.87
N MET A 266 -14.48 -4.40 -7.69
CA MET A 266 -13.73 -4.90 -6.52
C MET A 266 -13.07 -6.26 -6.79
N ILE A 267 -13.81 -7.20 -7.43
CA ILE A 267 -13.25 -8.52 -7.80
C ILE A 267 -12.10 -8.35 -8.80
N LEU A 268 -12.31 -7.55 -9.84
CA LEU A 268 -11.27 -7.32 -10.87
C LEU A 268 -10.06 -6.57 -10.31
N SER A 269 -10.24 -5.74 -9.29
CA SER A 269 -9.15 -5.07 -8.58
C SER A 269 -8.28 -6.05 -7.79
N ALA A 270 -8.87 -7.08 -7.19
CA ALA A 270 -8.20 -8.05 -6.34
C ALA A 270 -8.05 -9.44 -6.99
N LEU A 271 -8.28 -9.59 -8.30
CA LEU A 271 -8.39 -10.90 -8.96
C LEU A 271 -7.15 -11.77 -8.73
N PHE A 272 -5.96 -11.26 -8.97
CA PHE A 272 -4.72 -12.02 -8.75
C PHE A 272 -4.51 -12.39 -7.27
N PRO A 273 -4.60 -11.47 -6.30
CA PRO A 273 -4.55 -11.81 -4.88
C PRO A 273 -5.59 -12.85 -4.45
N VAL A 274 -6.84 -12.75 -4.91
CA VAL A 274 -7.90 -13.71 -4.57
C VAL A 274 -7.57 -15.11 -5.07
N LEU A 275 -7.09 -15.25 -6.30
CA LEU A 275 -6.66 -16.54 -6.81
C LEU A 275 -5.49 -17.11 -6.00
N ILE A 276 -4.49 -16.30 -5.64
CA ILE A 276 -3.40 -16.73 -4.76
C ILE A 276 -3.92 -17.16 -3.39
N PHE A 277 -4.89 -16.45 -2.83
CA PHE A 277 -5.53 -16.85 -1.57
C PHE A 277 -6.17 -18.23 -1.66
N LEU A 278 -7.00 -18.46 -2.66
CA LEU A 278 -7.71 -19.73 -2.84
C LEU A 278 -6.75 -20.92 -2.96
N PHE A 279 -5.63 -20.76 -3.67
CA PHE A 279 -4.62 -21.82 -3.78
C PHE A 279 -3.81 -22.07 -2.50
N ASN A 280 -3.69 -21.10 -1.61
CA ASN A 280 -2.78 -21.19 -0.47
C ASN A 280 -3.48 -21.32 0.89
N ILE A 281 -4.75 -20.92 1.03
CA ILE A 281 -5.41 -20.75 2.34
C ILE A 281 -5.39 -22.03 3.19
N GLY A 282 -5.61 -23.19 2.59
CA GLY A 282 -5.59 -24.47 3.30
C GLY A 282 -4.22 -24.77 3.92
N ASN A 283 -3.13 -24.50 3.19
CA ASN A 283 -1.76 -24.66 3.71
C ASN A 283 -1.44 -23.60 4.77
N VAL A 284 -1.83 -22.35 4.54
CA VAL A 284 -1.62 -21.23 5.47
C VAL A 284 -2.28 -21.53 6.82
N ILE A 285 -3.56 -21.96 6.83
CA ILE A 285 -4.27 -22.31 8.05
C ILE A 285 -3.55 -23.44 8.79
N ARG A 286 -3.28 -24.56 8.09
CA ARG A 286 -2.65 -25.74 8.68
C ARG A 286 -1.29 -25.40 9.31
N GLU A 287 -0.44 -24.67 8.58
CA GLU A 287 0.90 -24.35 9.04
C GLU A 287 0.89 -23.27 10.14
N THR A 288 0.00 -22.27 10.05
CA THR A 288 -0.18 -21.27 11.11
C THR A 288 -0.62 -21.93 12.41
N LEU A 289 -1.62 -22.82 12.38
CA LEU A 289 -2.06 -23.56 13.57
C LEU A 289 -0.94 -24.44 14.15
N SER A 290 -0.14 -25.09 13.29
CA SER A 290 1.02 -25.88 13.72
C SER A 290 2.06 -24.99 14.41
N ASP A 291 2.42 -23.85 13.84
CA ASP A 291 3.39 -22.91 14.41
C ASP A 291 2.88 -22.34 15.75
N LEU A 292 1.59 -22.03 15.84
CA LEU A 292 0.96 -21.55 17.07
C LEU A 292 1.01 -22.60 18.19
N LYS A 293 0.71 -23.88 17.88
CA LYS A 293 0.82 -25.00 18.85
C LYS A 293 2.24 -25.16 19.36
N LYS A 294 3.25 -25.00 18.51
CA LYS A 294 4.68 -25.09 18.87
C LYS A 294 5.23 -23.81 19.50
N LYS A 295 4.39 -22.80 19.74
CA LYS A 295 4.76 -21.47 20.27
C LYS A 295 5.79 -20.71 19.38
N TYR A 296 5.88 -21.06 18.11
CA TYR A 296 6.70 -20.29 17.15
C TYR A 296 5.96 -19.03 16.68
N PHE A 297 6.73 -18.08 16.15
CA PHE A 297 6.14 -16.98 15.37
C PHE A 297 5.65 -17.56 14.04
N PRO A 298 4.35 -17.43 13.71
CA PRO A 298 3.81 -18.06 12.50
C PRO A 298 4.47 -17.53 11.26
N ARG A 299 4.96 -18.44 10.41
CA ARG A 299 5.67 -18.10 9.15
C ARG A 299 4.79 -17.34 8.15
N HIS A 300 3.49 -17.54 8.22
CA HIS A 300 2.51 -16.89 7.35
C HIS A 300 1.94 -15.59 7.94
N THR A 301 2.52 -15.04 9.03
CA THR A 301 2.07 -13.78 9.63
C THR A 301 1.92 -12.64 8.60
N PRO A 302 2.84 -12.42 7.63
CA PRO A 302 2.64 -11.37 6.63
C PRO A 302 1.41 -11.59 5.74
N PHE A 303 1.09 -12.85 5.41
CA PHE A 303 -0.10 -13.19 4.63
C PHE A 303 -1.38 -12.94 5.43
N VAL A 304 -1.43 -13.43 6.66
CA VAL A 304 -2.59 -13.24 7.55
C VAL A 304 -2.81 -11.75 7.81
N LEU A 305 -1.75 -11.00 8.12
CA LEU A 305 -1.81 -9.55 8.35
C LEU A 305 -2.38 -8.82 7.12
N ALA A 306 -1.86 -9.10 5.93
CA ALA A 306 -2.29 -8.44 4.69
C ALA A 306 -3.78 -8.69 4.41
N TRP A 307 -4.25 -9.94 4.53
CA TRP A 307 -5.65 -10.29 4.31
C TRP A 307 -6.57 -9.73 5.38
N SER A 308 -6.15 -9.72 6.64
CA SER A 308 -6.92 -9.11 7.73
C SER A 308 -7.06 -7.61 7.56
N MET A 309 -5.98 -6.91 7.19
CA MET A 309 -6.02 -5.47 6.91
C MET A 309 -6.93 -5.17 5.71
N TRP A 310 -6.84 -5.97 4.65
CA TRP A 310 -7.71 -5.79 3.49
C TRP A 310 -9.18 -6.02 3.83
N ALA A 311 -9.50 -7.00 4.69
CA ALA A 311 -10.86 -7.22 5.15
C ALA A 311 -11.39 -6.02 5.96
N ILE A 312 -10.59 -5.45 6.86
CA ILE A 312 -10.95 -4.21 7.58
C ILE A 312 -11.15 -3.06 6.60
N GLY A 313 -10.22 -2.84 5.66
CA GLY A 313 -10.35 -1.79 4.64
C GLY A 313 -11.60 -1.99 3.75
N ALA A 314 -11.98 -3.24 3.44
CA ALA A 314 -13.21 -3.54 2.72
C ALA A 314 -14.45 -3.20 3.55
N LEU A 315 -14.44 -3.48 4.87
CA LEU A 315 -15.52 -3.08 5.77
C LEU A 315 -15.63 -1.55 5.85
N GLU A 316 -14.51 -0.84 6.01
CA GLU A 316 -14.52 0.64 6.01
C GLU A 316 -15.09 1.20 4.70
N LEU A 317 -14.59 0.73 3.56
CA LEU A 317 -15.05 1.17 2.23
C LEU A 317 -16.54 0.91 2.00
N LEU A 318 -17.06 -0.22 2.47
CA LEU A 318 -18.44 -0.64 2.23
C LEU A 318 -19.43 -0.08 3.24
N PHE A 319 -19.02 0.23 4.47
CA PHE A 319 -19.94 0.60 5.55
C PHE A 319 -19.79 2.03 6.04
N LEU A 320 -18.64 2.70 5.81
CA LEU A 320 -18.41 4.04 6.33
C LEU A 320 -18.51 5.10 5.25
N LYS A 321 -19.15 6.22 5.57
CA LYS A 321 -19.32 7.40 4.72
C LYS A 321 -18.99 8.64 5.52
N GLU A 322 -18.25 9.58 4.93
CA GLU A 322 -18.13 10.94 5.47
C GLU A 322 -19.36 11.75 5.13
N THR A 323 -19.71 12.72 5.97
CA THR A 323 -20.81 13.68 5.76
C THR A 323 -20.28 15.10 5.67
N GLY A 324 -21.12 16.03 5.20
CA GLY A 324 -20.76 17.43 5.05
C GLY A 324 -19.87 17.70 3.84
N LYS A 325 -18.94 18.63 3.95
CA LYS A 325 -18.07 19.07 2.84
C LYS A 325 -17.16 17.97 2.27
N ARG A 326 -16.92 16.91 3.04
CA ARG A 326 -16.01 15.82 2.69
C ARG A 326 -16.71 14.57 2.15
N GLU A 327 -18.01 14.63 1.96
CA GLU A 327 -18.83 13.49 1.54
C GLU A 327 -18.32 12.83 0.24
N LEU A 328 -17.80 13.62 -0.68
CA LEU A 328 -17.33 13.14 -1.98
C LEU A 328 -15.82 12.77 -2.01
N ASP A 329 -15.05 13.04 -0.94
CA ASP A 329 -13.59 12.84 -0.92
C ASP A 329 -13.19 11.35 -1.01
N GLY A 330 -14.05 10.45 -0.52
CA GLY A 330 -13.79 9.00 -0.57
C GLY A 330 -12.60 8.56 0.28
N ASN A 331 -12.40 9.17 1.44
CA ASN A 331 -11.22 8.94 2.27
C ASN A 331 -11.06 7.49 2.76
N PHE A 332 -12.15 6.72 2.88
CA PHE A 332 -12.08 5.29 3.22
C PHE A 332 -11.54 4.41 2.08
N LEU A 333 -11.47 4.91 0.83
CA LEU A 333 -10.84 4.22 -0.28
C LEU A 333 -9.32 4.06 -0.08
N TRP A 334 -8.65 5.05 0.50
CA TRP A 334 -7.19 5.07 0.59
C TRP A 334 -6.61 3.98 1.50
N GLY A 335 -7.32 3.64 2.58
CA GLY A 335 -6.97 2.50 3.44
C GLY A 335 -7.08 1.18 2.69
N TYR A 336 -8.17 0.98 1.97
CA TYR A 336 -8.41 -0.19 1.13
C TYR A 336 -7.35 -0.33 0.02
N ASP A 337 -7.06 0.74 -0.73
CA ASP A 337 -6.07 0.74 -1.81
C ASP A 337 -4.67 0.41 -1.32
N PHE A 338 -4.29 0.91 -0.13
CA PHE A 338 -3.03 0.52 0.49
C PHE A 338 -3.01 -0.98 0.87
N CYS A 339 -4.09 -1.49 1.44
CA CYS A 339 -4.19 -2.92 1.76
C CYS A 339 -4.13 -3.77 0.49
N LEU A 340 -4.77 -3.34 -0.59
CA LEU A 340 -4.70 -4.00 -1.89
C LEU A 340 -3.26 -4.03 -2.44
N PHE A 341 -2.51 -2.94 -2.32
CA PHE A 341 -1.09 -2.93 -2.64
C PHE A 341 -0.30 -3.97 -1.84
N VAL A 342 -0.51 -4.03 -0.51
CA VAL A 342 0.16 -5.02 0.35
C VAL A 342 -0.23 -6.44 -0.05
N LEU A 343 -1.49 -6.68 -0.41
CA LEU A 343 -1.95 -7.98 -0.93
C LEU A 343 -1.21 -8.36 -2.22
N PHE A 344 -1.03 -7.44 -3.16
CA PHE A 344 -0.24 -7.71 -4.37
C PHE A 344 1.20 -8.06 -4.04
N VAL A 345 1.86 -7.30 -3.15
CA VAL A 345 3.23 -7.59 -2.69
C VAL A 345 3.34 -9.02 -2.16
N ILE A 346 2.45 -9.40 -1.24
CA ILE A 346 2.47 -10.73 -0.62
C ILE A 346 2.09 -11.81 -1.64
N SER A 347 1.10 -11.57 -2.50
CA SER A 347 0.65 -12.52 -3.51
C SER A 347 1.72 -12.84 -4.53
N VAL A 348 2.50 -11.84 -4.98
CA VAL A 348 3.63 -12.07 -5.87
C VAL A 348 4.72 -12.89 -5.19
N VAL A 349 4.98 -12.69 -3.89
CA VAL A 349 5.92 -13.54 -3.11
C VAL A 349 5.45 -14.98 -3.10
N TYR A 350 4.18 -15.23 -2.80
CA TYR A 350 3.60 -16.60 -2.79
C TYR A 350 3.64 -17.22 -4.18
N PHE A 351 3.24 -16.49 -5.21
CA PHE A 351 3.32 -16.95 -6.59
C PHE A 351 4.73 -17.40 -6.97
N MET A 352 5.73 -16.55 -6.73
CA MET A 352 7.13 -16.85 -7.06
C MET A 352 7.69 -18.05 -6.27
N ASN A 353 7.29 -18.21 -5.02
CA ASN A 353 7.70 -19.35 -4.19
C ASN A 353 7.01 -20.66 -4.65
N ASN A 354 5.74 -20.59 -4.99
CA ASN A 354 4.99 -21.74 -5.51
C ASN A 354 5.54 -22.21 -6.87
N LEU A 355 5.93 -21.28 -7.76
CA LEU A 355 6.58 -21.62 -9.02
C LEU A 355 7.89 -22.42 -8.85
N ARG A 356 8.60 -22.22 -7.74
CA ARG A 356 9.85 -22.93 -7.42
C ARG A 356 9.61 -24.28 -6.77
N SER A 357 8.41 -24.53 -6.24
CA SER A 357 8.07 -25.75 -5.53
C SER A 357 7.25 -26.68 -6.39
N VAL A 358 7.89 -27.61 -7.11
CA VAL A 358 7.21 -28.67 -7.89
C VAL A 358 6.26 -29.51 -7.01
N ARG A 359 6.50 -29.56 -5.71
CA ARG A 359 5.67 -30.28 -4.73
C ARG A 359 4.38 -29.55 -4.36
N PHE A 360 4.24 -28.27 -4.72
CA PHE A 360 3.09 -27.45 -4.36
C PHE A 360 1.75 -28.06 -4.83
N LEU A 361 1.70 -28.62 -6.04
CA LEU A 361 0.52 -29.28 -6.61
C LEU A 361 0.60 -30.81 -6.58
N LYS A 362 1.08 -31.38 -5.48
CA LYS A 362 1.20 -32.83 -5.26
C LYS A 362 2.01 -33.56 -6.35
N GLY A 363 2.96 -32.86 -6.96
CA GLY A 363 3.85 -33.42 -8.00
C GLY A 363 3.24 -33.50 -9.41
N SER A 364 2.04 -32.97 -9.64
CA SER A 364 1.44 -32.89 -10.99
C SER A 364 2.13 -31.80 -11.81
N TYR A 365 2.88 -32.22 -12.84
CA TYR A 365 3.55 -31.28 -13.77
C TYR A 365 2.53 -30.44 -14.57
N ALA A 366 1.47 -31.11 -15.08
CA ALA A 366 0.39 -30.42 -15.81
C ALA A 366 -0.31 -29.37 -14.92
N GLY A 367 -0.62 -29.72 -13.66
CA GLY A 367 -1.20 -28.78 -12.70
C GLY A 367 -0.27 -27.59 -12.38
N HIS A 368 1.04 -27.84 -12.33
CA HIS A 368 2.02 -26.77 -12.12
C HIS A 368 2.09 -25.81 -13.31
N ILE A 369 2.07 -26.32 -14.54
CA ILE A 369 2.01 -25.50 -15.76
C ILE A 369 0.71 -24.69 -15.78
N ALA A 370 -0.44 -25.33 -15.54
CA ALA A 370 -1.74 -24.64 -15.52
C ALA A 370 -1.76 -23.51 -14.48
N TYR A 371 -1.27 -23.76 -13.26
CA TYR A 371 -1.12 -22.75 -12.22
C TYR A 371 -0.24 -21.58 -12.69
N ALA A 372 0.94 -21.89 -13.23
CA ALA A 372 1.90 -20.86 -13.69
C ALA A 372 1.31 -20.03 -14.85
N SER A 373 0.65 -20.68 -15.82
CA SER A 373 0.09 -20.01 -16.99
C SER A 373 -1.11 -19.13 -16.63
N VAL A 374 -2.08 -19.65 -15.88
CA VAL A 374 -3.30 -18.89 -15.53
C VAL A 374 -2.95 -17.71 -14.64
N LEU A 375 -2.23 -17.93 -13.53
CA LEU A 375 -1.89 -16.85 -12.61
C LEU A 375 -0.86 -15.89 -13.21
N GLY A 376 0.06 -16.39 -14.03
CA GLY A 376 1.00 -15.57 -14.77
C GLY A 376 0.29 -14.65 -15.76
N ALA A 377 -0.71 -15.15 -16.49
CA ALA A 377 -1.52 -14.34 -17.41
C ALA A 377 -2.35 -13.28 -16.68
N VAL A 378 -2.97 -13.62 -15.54
CA VAL A 378 -3.72 -12.65 -14.73
C VAL A 378 -2.80 -11.57 -14.20
N LEU A 379 -1.64 -11.92 -13.64
CA LEU A 379 -0.65 -10.94 -13.17
C LEU A 379 -0.14 -10.05 -14.31
N ALA A 380 0.16 -10.66 -15.48
CA ALA A 380 0.59 -9.92 -16.66
C ALA A 380 -0.47 -8.92 -17.13
N TYR A 381 -1.77 -9.27 -17.05
CA TYR A 381 -2.85 -8.36 -17.40
C TYR A 381 -2.98 -7.19 -16.40
N HIS A 382 -2.86 -7.45 -15.10
CA HIS A 382 -2.76 -6.38 -14.09
C HIS A 382 -1.56 -5.44 -14.36
N MET A 383 -0.41 -6.00 -14.72
CA MET A 383 0.79 -5.22 -15.07
C MET A 383 0.59 -4.42 -16.36
N TYR A 384 -0.04 -5.01 -17.37
CA TYR A 384 -0.39 -4.32 -18.63
C TYR A 384 -1.30 -3.13 -18.35
N CYS A 385 -2.39 -3.33 -17.60
CA CYS A 385 -3.30 -2.25 -17.24
C CYS A 385 -2.56 -1.11 -16.51
N GLY A 386 -1.68 -1.45 -15.57
CA GLY A 386 -0.93 -0.47 -14.81
C GLY A 386 0.13 0.26 -15.64
N LEU A 387 0.90 -0.45 -16.45
CA LEU A 387 1.89 0.15 -17.33
C LEU A 387 1.22 1.07 -18.37
N TYR A 388 0.13 0.61 -18.99
CA TYR A 388 -0.65 1.42 -19.93
C TYR A 388 -1.13 2.72 -19.27
N PHE A 389 -1.75 2.61 -18.08
CA PHE A 389 -2.26 3.77 -17.35
C PHE A 389 -1.14 4.74 -16.97
N PHE A 390 -0.03 4.25 -16.44
CA PHE A 390 1.13 5.07 -16.04
C PHE A 390 1.74 5.81 -17.24
N LEU A 391 1.93 5.13 -18.36
CA LEU A 391 2.45 5.75 -19.60
C LEU A 391 1.49 6.82 -20.14
N ARG A 392 0.19 6.60 -20.05
CA ARG A 392 -0.81 7.60 -20.45
C ARG A 392 -0.79 8.82 -19.52
N LEU A 393 -0.61 8.63 -18.20
CA LEU A 393 -0.43 9.74 -17.26
C LEU A 393 0.84 10.54 -17.59
N LEU A 394 1.95 9.89 -17.91
CA LEU A 394 3.18 10.57 -18.36
C LEU A 394 2.97 11.37 -19.66
N GLY A 395 2.03 10.96 -20.48
CA GLY A 395 1.60 11.67 -21.70
C GLY A 395 0.56 12.78 -21.45
N GLY A 396 0.22 13.09 -20.19
CA GLY A 396 -0.69 14.19 -19.85
C GLY A 396 -2.17 13.81 -19.75
N THR A 397 -2.52 12.53 -19.82
CA THR A 397 -3.91 12.09 -19.59
C THR A 397 -4.25 12.22 -18.10
N THR A 398 -5.54 12.42 -17.81
CA THR A 398 -6.05 12.51 -16.44
C THR A 398 -6.37 11.13 -15.87
N TYR A 399 -6.63 11.06 -14.55
CA TYR A 399 -7.08 9.82 -13.90
C TYR A 399 -8.56 9.49 -14.20
N PHE A 400 -9.31 10.37 -14.84
CA PHE A 400 -10.64 10.11 -15.44
C PHE A 400 -10.57 9.43 -16.81
N MET A 401 -9.48 8.77 -17.15
CA MET A 401 -9.25 8.14 -18.44
C MET A 401 -10.33 7.09 -18.77
N GLN A 402 -11.04 7.32 -19.87
CA GLN A 402 -11.98 6.36 -20.44
C GLN A 402 -11.26 5.23 -21.20
N GLY A 403 -11.90 4.05 -21.28
CA GLY A 403 -11.40 2.85 -21.91
C GLY A 403 -11.81 2.66 -23.37
#